data_61107801c59e6c54218c1c6706bd19f4
#
_entry.id   61107801c59e6c54218c1c6706bd19f4
#
_cell.length_a   1.000
_cell.length_b   1.000
_cell.length_c   1.000
_cell.angle_alpha   90.00
_cell.angle_beta   90.00
_cell.angle_gamma   90.00
#
_symmetry.space_group_name_H-M   'P 1'
#
loop_
_entity.id
_entity.type
_entity.pdbx_description
1 polymer ?
#
loop_
_entity_poly.entity_id
_entity_poly.type
_entity_poly.pdbx_seq_one_letter_code
_entity_poly.pdbx_strand_id
1 'polypeptide(L)'
;MYNKKSKKQSGFTLLEVMVVVVILGILASFVVPNLLGNKETADQQKAITDIVALENALDMYKLDNSVYPSTDQGLDALVSKPSASPEPRNYRDGGYIKRLPKDPWGNEYQYLSPGDNGTIDVFTLGADGQEGGEGVQADIGNWNMQDFQ
;
A
#
# COMPACT_ATOMS: atom_id res chain seq x y z
N MET A 1 -56.75 40.19 -22.28
CA MET A 1 -56.25 38.98 -22.97
C MET A 1 -54.74 38.89 -22.83
N TYR A 2 -54.24 38.03 -21.97
CA TYR A 2 -52.79 37.84 -21.81
C TYR A 2 -52.31 36.77 -22.80
N ASN A 3 -51.46 37.15 -23.74
CA ASN A 3 -50.92 36.25 -24.73
C ASN A 3 -49.66 35.55 -24.16
N LYS A 4 -49.82 34.30 -23.67
CA LYS A 4 -48.75 33.48 -23.11
C LYS A 4 -47.90 32.92 -24.28
N LYS A 5 -46.76 33.57 -24.58
CA LYS A 5 -45.77 33.02 -25.52
C LYS A 5 -45.22 31.72 -24.96
N SER A 6 -45.57 30.60 -25.55
CA SER A 6 -44.98 29.31 -25.27
C SER A 6 -43.50 29.33 -25.74
N LYS A 7 -42.57 29.16 -24.81
CA LYS A 7 -41.15 28.94 -25.14
C LYS A 7 -41.04 27.56 -25.79
N LYS A 8 -40.62 27.52 -27.04
CA LYS A 8 -40.27 26.27 -27.73
C LYS A 8 -39.07 25.64 -26.97
N GLN A 9 -39.26 24.49 -26.41
CA GLN A 9 -38.16 23.65 -25.92
C GLN A 9 -37.43 23.11 -27.16
N SER A 10 -36.17 23.53 -27.36
CA SER A 10 -35.27 22.88 -28.34
C SER A 10 -34.66 21.66 -27.67
N GLY A 11 -34.90 20.49 -28.22
CA GLY A 11 -34.20 19.26 -27.85
C GLY A 11 -32.82 19.23 -28.47
N PHE A 12 -31.88 18.52 -27.83
CA PHE A 12 -30.58 18.27 -28.41
C PHE A 12 -30.67 17.40 -29.66
N THR A 13 -29.85 17.71 -30.66
CA THR A 13 -29.76 16.90 -31.87
C THR A 13 -28.91 15.68 -31.65
N LEU A 14 -29.18 14.58 -32.37
CA LEU A 14 -28.37 13.36 -32.32
C LEU A 14 -26.88 13.65 -32.62
N LEU A 15 -26.65 14.52 -33.62
CA LEU A 15 -25.31 14.95 -34.02
C LEU A 15 -24.57 15.65 -32.86
N GLU A 16 -25.24 16.52 -32.10
CA GLU A 16 -24.67 17.26 -30.99
C GLU A 16 -24.21 16.32 -29.87
N VAL A 17 -25.01 15.29 -29.55
CA VAL A 17 -24.63 14.26 -28.59
C VAL A 17 -23.45 13.42 -29.09
N MET A 18 -23.44 13.04 -30.38
CA MET A 18 -22.33 12.27 -30.95
C MET A 18 -21.01 13.06 -30.91
N VAL A 19 -21.02 14.36 -31.25
CA VAL A 19 -19.82 15.21 -31.15
C VAL A 19 -19.30 15.31 -29.72
N VAL A 20 -20.20 15.51 -28.75
CA VAL A 20 -19.81 15.56 -27.33
C VAL A 20 -19.17 14.24 -26.86
N VAL A 21 -19.74 13.10 -27.22
CA VAL A 21 -19.18 11.78 -26.84
C VAL A 21 -17.80 11.56 -27.48
N VAL A 22 -17.61 11.97 -28.74
CA VAL A 22 -16.29 11.87 -29.40
C VAL A 22 -15.26 12.75 -28.71
N ILE A 23 -15.60 14.00 -28.37
CA ILE A 23 -14.69 14.91 -27.65
C ILE A 23 -14.35 14.35 -26.27
N LEU A 24 -15.34 13.85 -25.53
CA LEU A 24 -15.11 13.22 -24.22
C LEU A 24 -14.21 11.98 -24.33
N GLY A 25 -14.37 11.17 -25.37
CA GLY A 25 -13.52 10.01 -25.65
C GLY A 25 -12.06 10.40 -25.90
N ILE A 26 -11.83 11.46 -26.68
CA ILE A 26 -10.49 11.98 -26.95
C ILE A 26 -9.86 12.52 -25.65
N LEU A 27 -10.59 13.31 -24.88
CA LEU A 27 -10.09 13.84 -23.60
C LEU A 27 -9.79 12.73 -22.58
N ALA A 28 -10.62 11.72 -22.50
CA ALA A 28 -10.42 10.57 -21.60
C ALA A 28 -9.12 9.83 -21.93
N SER A 29 -8.74 9.74 -23.21
CA SER A 29 -7.50 9.04 -23.62
C SER A 29 -6.22 9.69 -23.10
N PHE A 30 -6.22 10.98 -22.77
CA PHE A 30 -5.08 11.67 -22.19
C PHE A 30 -5.04 11.63 -20.65
N VAL A 31 -6.19 11.47 -20.00
CA VAL A 31 -6.30 11.53 -18.52
C VAL A 31 -6.03 10.19 -17.88
N VAL A 32 -6.52 9.10 -18.45
CA VAL A 32 -6.44 7.75 -17.86
C VAL A 32 -5.00 7.28 -17.61
N PRO A 33 -4.03 7.40 -18.55
CA PRO A 33 -2.66 6.95 -18.32
C PRO A 33 -1.97 7.64 -17.14
N ASN A 34 -2.21 8.95 -16.96
CA ASN A 34 -1.60 9.72 -15.87
C ASN A 34 -2.13 9.35 -14.49
N LEU A 35 -3.40 8.94 -14.40
CA LEU A 35 -4.00 8.51 -13.15
C LEU A 35 -3.46 7.14 -12.69
N LEU A 36 -3.20 6.23 -13.62
CA LEU A 36 -2.65 4.91 -13.32
C LEU A 36 -1.21 5.00 -12.79
N GLY A 37 -0.34 5.78 -13.43
CA GLY A 37 1.04 5.98 -12.98
C GLY A 37 1.13 6.64 -11.59
N ASN A 38 0.27 7.61 -11.31
CA ASN A 38 0.20 8.24 -9.99
C ASN A 38 -0.26 7.27 -8.90
N LYS A 39 -1.17 6.34 -9.23
CA LYS A 39 -1.61 5.32 -8.28
C LYS A 39 -0.47 4.36 -7.95
N GLU A 40 0.28 3.89 -8.93
CA GLU A 40 1.42 3.00 -8.72
C GLU A 40 2.47 3.62 -7.78
N THR A 41 2.84 4.87 -8.03
CA THR A 41 3.77 5.60 -7.17
C THR A 41 3.22 5.76 -5.74
N ALA A 42 1.93 6.06 -5.60
CA ALA A 42 1.30 6.19 -4.29
C ALA A 42 1.26 4.86 -3.51
N ASP A 43 1.00 3.76 -4.20
CA ASP A 43 1.00 2.41 -3.61
C ASP A 43 2.41 2.04 -3.13
N GLN A 44 3.45 2.27 -3.94
CA GLN A 44 4.85 2.04 -3.55
C GLN A 44 5.26 2.90 -2.35
N GLN A 45 4.90 4.19 -2.34
CA GLN A 45 5.18 5.09 -1.21
C GLN A 45 4.47 4.66 0.07
N LYS A 46 3.25 4.14 -0.04
CA LYS A 46 2.54 3.56 1.11
C LYS A 46 3.27 2.33 1.64
N ALA A 47 3.70 1.42 0.75
CA ALA A 47 4.46 0.23 1.16
C ALA A 47 5.75 0.61 1.89
N ILE A 48 6.53 1.56 1.38
CA ILE A 48 7.74 2.08 2.03
C ILE A 48 7.42 2.65 3.41
N THR A 49 6.38 3.46 3.51
CA THR A 49 5.98 4.07 4.79
C THR A 49 5.60 3.02 5.83
N ASP A 50 4.87 1.99 5.42
CA ASP A 50 4.47 0.89 6.30
C ASP A 50 5.69 0.07 6.75
N ILE A 51 6.64 -0.23 5.85
CA ILE A 51 7.89 -0.95 6.15
C ILE A 51 8.71 -0.17 7.19
N VAL A 52 8.90 1.12 6.99
CA VAL A 52 9.61 1.98 7.96
C VAL A 52 8.91 1.98 9.33
N ALA A 53 7.58 2.03 9.34
CA ALA A 53 6.82 1.96 10.59
C ALA A 53 6.98 0.61 11.30
N LEU A 54 7.00 -0.49 10.55
CA LEU A 54 7.25 -1.84 11.08
C LEU A 54 8.67 -1.99 11.62
N GLU A 55 9.69 -1.49 10.90
CA GLU A 55 11.07 -1.47 11.39
C GLU A 55 11.20 -0.71 12.71
N ASN A 56 10.63 0.47 12.80
CA ASN A 56 10.63 1.25 14.04
C ASN A 56 9.99 0.49 15.21
N ALA A 57 8.90 -0.22 14.97
CA ALA A 57 8.25 -1.05 15.98
C ALA A 57 9.10 -2.26 16.39
N LEU A 58 9.78 -2.88 15.42
CA LEU A 58 10.73 -3.98 15.66
C LEU A 58 11.95 -3.50 16.47
N ASP A 59 12.47 -2.32 16.18
CA ASP A 59 13.55 -1.70 16.95
C ASP A 59 13.13 -1.42 18.40
N MET A 60 11.91 -0.93 18.61
CA MET A 60 11.36 -0.76 19.96
C MET A 60 11.21 -2.10 20.69
N TYR A 61 10.75 -3.16 19.99
CA TYR A 61 10.71 -4.50 20.55
C TYR A 61 12.10 -4.98 20.99
N LYS A 62 13.10 -4.80 20.12
CA LYS A 62 14.50 -5.16 20.43
C LYS A 62 15.08 -4.35 21.58
N LEU A 63 14.78 -3.08 21.68
CA LEU A 63 15.21 -2.25 22.80
C LEU A 63 14.70 -2.77 24.15
N ASP A 64 13.44 -3.19 24.21
CA ASP A 64 12.83 -3.72 25.43
C ASP A 64 13.28 -5.15 25.73
N ASN A 65 13.45 -5.99 24.70
CA ASN A 65 13.67 -7.43 24.83
C ASN A 65 15.10 -7.91 24.50
N SER A 66 15.97 -7.00 24.03
CA SER A 66 17.36 -7.23 23.61
C SER A 66 17.55 -8.06 22.35
N VAL A 67 16.48 -8.59 21.78
CA VAL A 67 16.45 -9.37 20.53
C VAL A 67 15.24 -8.97 19.68
N TYR A 68 15.34 -9.16 18.38
CA TYR A 68 14.17 -9.09 17.50
C TYR A 68 13.29 -10.34 17.69
N PRO A 69 12.00 -10.27 17.33
CA PRO A 69 11.19 -11.47 17.20
C PRO A 69 11.85 -12.46 16.24
N SER A 70 11.68 -13.76 16.46
CA SER A 70 12.10 -14.76 15.48
C SER A 70 11.18 -14.76 14.25
N THR A 71 11.62 -15.36 13.15
CA THR A 71 10.76 -15.54 11.95
C THR A 71 9.46 -16.26 12.31
N ASP A 72 9.51 -17.28 13.19
CA ASP A 72 8.32 -18.02 13.62
C ASP A 72 7.36 -17.18 14.47
N GLN A 73 7.88 -16.22 15.24
CA GLN A 73 7.07 -15.28 15.99
C GLN A 73 6.44 -14.22 15.08
N GLY A 74 7.11 -13.89 13.98
CA GLY A 74 6.62 -12.99 12.95
C GLY A 74 6.33 -11.59 13.44
N LEU A 75 5.67 -10.81 12.60
CA LEU A 75 5.20 -9.45 12.91
C LEU A 75 4.07 -9.45 13.95
N ASP A 76 3.39 -10.58 14.16
CA ASP A 76 2.34 -10.70 15.19
C ASP A 76 2.89 -10.42 16.59
N ALA A 77 4.20 -10.67 16.82
CA ALA A 77 4.89 -10.31 18.05
C ALA A 77 4.86 -8.81 18.37
N LEU A 78 4.60 -7.95 17.39
CA LEU A 78 4.43 -6.51 17.60
C LEU A 78 3.05 -6.15 18.14
N VAL A 79 2.05 -6.99 17.91
CA VAL A 79 0.65 -6.74 18.32
C VAL A 79 0.33 -7.42 19.64
N SER A 80 0.81 -8.65 19.84
CA SER A 80 0.56 -9.46 21.02
C SER A 80 1.82 -10.20 21.47
N LYS A 81 1.92 -10.44 22.79
CA LYS A 81 3.05 -11.16 23.35
C LYS A 81 3.11 -12.57 22.77
N PRO A 82 4.21 -12.92 22.06
CA PRO A 82 4.38 -14.29 21.55
C PRO A 82 4.58 -15.28 22.66
N SER A 83 4.01 -16.47 22.51
CA SER A 83 4.23 -17.63 23.39
C SER A 83 5.36 -18.55 22.91
N ALA A 84 5.76 -18.39 21.63
CA ALA A 84 6.87 -19.16 21.06
C ALA A 84 8.22 -18.68 21.61
N SER A 85 9.18 -19.59 21.70
CA SER A 85 10.54 -19.26 22.13
C SER A 85 11.32 -18.50 21.02
N PRO A 86 12.16 -17.53 21.39
CA PRO A 86 12.45 -17.05 22.75
C PRO A 86 11.37 -16.11 23.28
N GLU A 87 10.80 -16.42 24.46
CA GLU A 87 9.82 -15.51 25.06
C GLU A 87 10.43 -14.14 25.39
N PRO A 88 9.73 -13.04 25.04
CA PRO A 88 10.20 -11.70 25.38
C PRO A 88 10.17 -11.47 26.89
N ARG A 89 11.26 -10.94 27.43
CA ARG A 89 11.43 -10.69 28.87
C ARG A 89 10.68 -9.48 29.38
N ASN A 90 10.65 -8.44 28.57
CA ASN A 90 10.07 -7.15 28.91
C ASN A 90 9.06 -6.71 27.86
N TYR A 91 8.08 -7.59 27.59
CA TYR A 91 7.05 -7.26 26.60
C TYR A 91 6.18 -6.12 27.10
N ARG A 92 5.96 -5.14 26.22
CA ARG A 92 5.17 -3.93 26.52
C ARG A 92 3.68 -4.25 26.55
N ASP A 93 3.00 -3.83 27.63
CA ASP A 93 1.56 -3.95 27.73
C ASP A 93 0.87 -3.22 26.57
N GLY A 94 0.00 -3.95 25.84
CA GLY A 94 -0.69 -3.46 24.66
C GLY A 94 0.11 -3.55 23.36
N GLY A 95 1.32 -4.14 23.39
CA GLY A 95 2.16 -4.33 22.21
C GLY A 95 2.89 -3.06 21.74
N TYR A 96 3.49 -3.16 20.57
CA TYR A 96 4.28 -2.10 19.94
C TYR A 96 3.50 -1.36 18.87
N ILE A 97 2.53 -2.04 18.27
CA ILE A 97 1.53 -1.48 17.34
C ILE A 97 0.15 -2.06 17.66
N LYS A 98 -0.89 -1.33 17.32
CA LYS A 98 -2.27 -1.78 17.60
C LYS A 98 -2.75 -2.88 16.66
N ARG A 99 -2.29 -2.87 15.42
CA ARG A 99 -2.64 -3.82 14.36
C ARG A 99 -1.57 -3.80 13.29
N LEU A 100 -1.39 -4.92 12.61
CA LEU A 100 -0.52 -5.02 11.44
C LEU A 100 -1.18 -4.31 10.25
N PRO A 101 -0.42 -3.47 9.52
CA PRO A 101 -0.90 -2.93 8.25
C PRO A 101 -0.94 -4.05 7.21
N LYS A 102 -1.81 -3.87 6.22
CA LYS A 102 -1.72 -4.60 4.96
C LYS A 102 -1.06 -3.72 3.92
N ASP A 103 -0.37 -4.36 2.99
CA ASP A 103 0.22 -3.66 1.88
C ASP A 103 -0.85 -3.02 0.98
N PRO A 104 -0.50 -2.15 0.03
CA PRO A 104 -1.46 -1.48 -0.84
C PRO A 104 -2.29 -2.41 -1.71
N TRP A 105 -1.81 -3.62 -1.92
CA TRP A 105 -2.47 -4.65 -2.74
C TRP A 105 -3.30 -5.64 -1.92
N GLY A 106 -3.30 -5.49 -0.57
CA GLY A 106 -4.12 -6.27 0.36
C GLY A 106 -3.44 -7.49 0.96
N ASN A 107 -2.16 -7.70 0.69
CA ASN A 107 -1.36 -8.79 1.23
C ASN A 107 -0.76 -8.43 2.59
N GLU A 108 -0.25 -9.42 3.30
CA GLU A 108 0.49 -9.23 4.55
C GLU A 108 1.97 -8.99 4.25
N TYR A 109 2.61 -8.10 5.04
CA TYR A 109 4.05 -7.93 4.98
C TYR A 109 4.76 -9.18 5.46
N GLN A 110 5.86 -9.51 4.81
CA GLN A 110 6.72 -10.63 5.13
C GLN A 110 7.82 -10.20 6.11
N TYR A 111 8.31 -11.14 6.91
CA TYR A 111 9.33 -10.89 7.91
C TYR A 111 10.28 -12.06 8.05
N LEU A 112 11.58 -11.77 8.08
CA LEU A 112 12.63 -12.74 8.35
C LEU A 112 13.57 -12.21 9.44
N SER A 113 13.93 -13.08 10.40
CA SER A 113 14.90 -12.80 11.44
C SER A 113 15.63 -14.10 11.82
N PRO A 114 16.93 -14.24 11.48
CA PRO A 114 17.74 -13.29 10.72
C PRO A 114 17.23 -13.09 9.28
N GLY A 115 17.48 -11.87 8.73
CA GLY A 115 17.16 -11.55 7.34
C GLY A 115 18.21 -12.12 6.39
N ASP A 116 17.84 -12.23 5.13
CA ASP A 116 18.74 -12.60 4.01
C ASP A 116 19.54 -11.40 3.53
N ASN A 117 18.97 -10.18 3.63
CA ASN A 117 19.58 -8.94 3.17
C ASN A 117 20.16 -8.11 4.32
N GLY A 118 19.73 -8.33 5.54
CA GLY A 118 20.19 -7.60 6.72
C GLY A 118 19.97 -8.37 8.02
N THR A 119 20.02 -7.65 9.15
CA THR A 119 19.75 -8.26 10.46
C THR A 119 18.32 -8.78 10.54
N ILE A 120 17.41 -8.06 9.95
CA ILE A 120 16.01 -8.42 9.75
C ILE A 120 15.59 -7.97 8.35
N ASP A 121 14.69 -8.68 7.72
CA ASP A 121 14.05 -8.27 6.47
C ASP A 121 12.55 -8.09 6.72
N VAL A 122 12.03 -6.93 6.31
CA VAL A 122 10.60 -6.60 6.28
C VAL A 122 10.26 -6.20 4.86
N PHE A 123 9.31 -6.88 4.21
CA PHE A 123 9.07 -6.65 2.79
C PHE A 123 7.64 -7.01 2.36
N THR A 124 7.26 -6.55 1.19
CA THR A 124 6.08 -7.00 0.45
C THR A 124 6.51 -7.62 -0.87
N LEU A 125 5.73 -8.56 -1.35
CA LEU A 125 5.91 -9.25 -2.64
C LEU A 125 5.17 -8.53 -3.79
N GLY A 126 4.87 -7.23 -3.62
CA GLY A 126 4.19 -6.46 -4.65
C GLY A 126 2.75 -6.90 -4.94
N ALA A 127 2.27 -6.48 -6.09
CA ALA A 127 0.87 -6.67 -6.47
C ALA A 127 0.50 -8.12 -6.80
N ASP A 128 1.46 -8.94 -7.25
CA ASP A 128 1.22 -10.34 -7.62
C ASP A 128 1.46 -11.34 -6.48
N GLY A 129 2.06 -10.89 -5.36
CA GLY A 129 2.34 -11.72 -4.22
C GLY A 129 3.37 -12.82 -4.49
N GLN A 130 4.26 -12.63 -5.47
CA GLN A 130 5.32 -13.57 -5.85
C GLN A 130 6.68 -12.90 -5.76
N GLU A 131 7.72 -13.68 -5.45
CA GLU A 131 9.08 -13.17 -5.40
C GLU A 131 9.56 -12.64 -6.75
N GLY A 132 10.21 -11.47 -6.74
CA GLY A 132 10.74 -10.81 -7.92
C GLY A 132 9.77 -9.82 -8.54
N GLY A 133 9.75 -9.75 -9.88
CA GLY A 133 8.90 -8.83 -10.62
C GLY A 133 9.50 -7.45 -10.87
N GLU A 134 8.75 -6.63 -11.59
CA GLU A 134 9.10 -5.24 -11.94
C GLU A 134 7.90 -4.31 -11.75
N GLY A 135 8.16 -3.03 -11.54
CA GLY A 135 7.12 -2.02 -11.38
C GLY A 135 6.26 -2.28 -10.13
N VAL A 136 4.96 -2.44 -10.30
CA VAL A 136 4.02 -2.74 -9.19
C VAL A 136 4.11 -4.17 -8.65
N GLN A 137 4.75 -5.06 -9.40
CA GLN A 137 4.96 -6.46 -9.01
C GLN A 137 6.30 -6.67 -8.30
N ALA A 138 7.16 -5.63 -8.27
CA ALA A 138 8.47 -5.73 -7.65
C ALA A 138 8.37 -5.88 -6.13
N ASP A 139 9.27 -6.69 -5.58
CA ASP A 139 9.45 -6.80 -4.14
C ASP A 139 10.01 -5.49 -3.57
N ILE A 140 9.37 -4.97 -2.54
CA ILE A 140 9.83 -3.79 -1.81
C ILE A 140 10.15 -4.21 -0.38
N GLY A 141 11.41 -4.10 -0.01
CA GLY A 141 11.91 -4.43 1.32
C GLY A 141 12.76 -3.31 1.91
N ASN A 142 13.06 -3.44 3.20
CA ASN A 142 13.89 -2.45 3.90
C ASN A 142 15.31 -2.32 3.34
N TRP A 143 15.75 -3.21 2.48
CA TRP A 143 17.07 -3.18 1.83
C TRP A 143 17.10 -2.43 0.49
N ASN A 144 15.95 -2.22 -0.17
CA ASN A 144 15.87 -1.62 -1.51
C ASN A 144 14.85 -0.48 -1.64
N MET A 145 14.33 0.06 -0.55
CA MET A 145 13.32 1.14 -0.56
C MET A 145 13.77 2.37 -1.37
N GLN A 146 15.09 2.60 -1.47
CA GLN A 146 15.63 3.77 -2.18
C GLN A 146 15.43 3.69 -3.69
N ASP A 147 15.25 2.50 -4.25
CA ASP A 147 15.04 2.27 -5.68
C ASP A 147 13.64 2.68 -6.14
N PHE A 148 12.74 2.95 -5.18
CA PHE A 148 11.33 3.29 -5.40
C PHE A 148 10.96 4.72 -4.95
N GLN A 149 11.95 5.59 -4.70
CA GLN A 149 11.76 6.99 -4.26
C GLN A 149 11.90 7.98 -5.40
#